data_cccaaa8582130afa9673efbba904bb5e
#
_entry.id   cccaaa8582130afa9673efbba904bb5e
#
_cell.length_a   1.000
_cell.length_b   1.000
_cell.length_c   1.000
_cell.angle_alpha   90.00
_cell.angle_beta   90.00
_cell.angle_gamma   90.00
#
_symmetry.space_group_name_H-M   'P 1'
#
loop_
_entity.id
_entity.type
_entity.pdbx_description
1 polymer ?
#
loop_
_entity_poly.entity_id
_entity_poly.type
_entity_poly.pdbx_seq_one_letter_code
_entity_poly.pdbx_strand_id
1 'polypeptide(L)' 'NEYLNQFRIDEASRRLADPDEAHLPVLTIALDIGYRSLSPFNAAFKRRHAQTPTEFRREQLPA' A
#
# COMPACT_ATOMS: atom_id res chain seq x y z
N ASN A 1 16.40 -3.93 -2.45
CA ASN A 1 16.85 -3.07 -3.55
C ASN A 1 15.70 -2.21 -4.04
N GLU A 2 16.03 -1.05 -4.58
CA GLU A 2 15.03 -0.05 -4.89
C GLU A 2 14.04 -0.48 -5.96
N TYR A 3 14.53 -1.19 -6.97
CA TYR A 3 13.67 -1.69 -8.04
C TYR A 3 12.62 -2.64 -7.47
N LEU A 4 13.03 -3.55 -6.59
CA LEU A 4 12.12 -4.50 -5.97
C LEU A 4 11.11 -3.78 -5.07
N ASN A 5 11.56 -2.76 -4.34
CA ASN A 5 10.66 -1.98 -3.49
C ASN A 5 9.60 -1.26 -4.31
N GLN A 6 9.99 -0.69 -5.46
CA GLN A 6 9.01 -0.05 -6.34
C GLN A 6 7.98 -1.04 -6.84
N PHE A 7 8.42 -2.23 -7.22
CA PHE A 7 7.50 -3.28 -7.66
C PHE A 7 6.51 -3.65 -6.56
N ARG A 8 7.01 -3.81 -5.33
CA ARG A 8 6.15 -4.15 -4.20
C ARG A 8 5.14 -3.04 -3.89
N ILE A 9 5.58 -1.81 -3.95
CA ILE A 9 4.70 -0.67 -3.66
C ILE A 9 3.64 -0.53 -4.75
N ASP A 10 3.99 -0.75 -6.01
CA ASP A 10 3.02 -0.69 -7.10
C ASP A 10 1.98 -1.80 -6.96
N GLU A 11 2.39 -2.97 -6.53
CA GLU A 11 1.45 -4.06 -6.26
C GLU A 11 0.50 -3.67 -5.12
N ALA A 12 1.05 -3.06 -4.06
CA ALA A 12 0.23 -2.61 -2.95
C ALA A 12 -0.80 -1.56 -3.39
N SER A 13 -0.39 -0.64 -4.27
CA SER A 13 -1.31 0.40 -4.72
C SER A 13 -2.48 -0.20 -5.49
N ARG A 14 -2.23 -1.23 -6.30
CA ARG A 14 -3.33 -1.91 -7.00
C ARG A 14 -4.30 -2.55 -6.02
N ARG A 15 -3.78 -3.20 -4.98
CA ARG A 15 -4.64 -3.86 -4.00
C ARG A 15 -5.42 -2.84 -3.17
N LEU A 16 -4.79 -1.73 -2.82
CA LEU A 16 -5.46 -0.68 -2.06
C LEU A 16 -6.60 -0.05 -2.84
N ALA A 17 -6.50 -0.03 -4.16
CA ALA A 17 -7.53 0.53 -5.03
C ALA A 17 -8.60 -0.49 -5.44
N ASP A 18 -8.46 -1.75 -5.03
CA ASP A 18 -9.38 -2.81 -5.41
C ASP A 18 -10.59 -2.83 -4.47
N PRO A 19 -11.80 -2.58 -4.98
CA PRO A 19 -12.99 -2.60 -4.10
C PRO A 19 -13.24 -3.98 -3.49
N ASP A 20 -12.80 -5.05 -4.13
CA ASP A 20 -12.97 -6.40 -3.57
C ASP A 20 -12.08 -6.62 -2.36
N GLU A 21 -11.04 -5.82 -2.17
CA GLU A 21 -10.14 -5.92 -1.02
C GLU A 21 -10.30 -4.74 -0.06
N ALA A 22 -11.36 -3.95 -0.22
CA ALA A 22 -11.56 -2.76 0.62
C ALA A 22 -11.68 -3.10 2.10
N HIS A 23 -12.11 -4.32 2.42
CA HIS A 23 -12.27 -4.75 3.81
C HIS A 23 -10.96 -5.14 4.48
N LEU A 24 -9.88 -5.31 3.72
CA LEU A 24 -8.61 -5.75 4.28
C LEU A 24 -7.87 -4.57 4.94
N PRO A 25 -7.36 -4.77 6.17
CA PRO A 25 -6.52 -3.74 6.78
C PRO A 25 -5.27 -3.49 5.96
N VAL A 26 -4.78 -2.25 6.01
CA VAL A 26 -3.54 -1.91 5.31
C VAL A 26 -2.39 -2.81 5.77
N LEU A 27 -2.34 -3.14 7.06
CA LEU A 27 -1.30 -4.03 7.58
C LEU A 27 -1.31 -5.39 6.88
N THR A 28 -2.49 -5.94 6.62
CA THR A 28 -2.59 -7.22 5.93
C THR A 28 -1.96 -7.14 4.55
N ILE A 29 -2.24 -6.08 3.81
CA ILE A 29 -1.67 -5.90 2.49
C ILE A 29 -0.15 -5.75 2.58
N ALA A 30 0.33 -4.97 3.56
CA ALA A 30 1.76 -4.77 3.73
C ALA A 30 2.50 -6.09 3.99
N LEU A 31 1.94 -6.91 4.87
CA LEU A 31 2.54 -8.21 5.18
C LEU A 31 2.53 -9.15 3.98
N ASP A 32 1.43 -9.15 3.22
CA ASP A 32 1.29 -10.02 2.07
C ASP A 32 2.33 -9.72 0.99
N ILE A 33 2.69 -8.45 0.83
CA ILE A 33 3.66 -8.10 -0.21
C ILE A 33 5.10 -8.13 0.28
N GLY A 34 5.33 -8.50 1.54
CA GLY A 34 6.66 -8.80 2.03
C GLY A 34 7.24 -7.82 3.04
N TYR A 35 6.47 -6.83 3.50
CA TYR A 35 6.94 -5.96 4.57
C TYR A 35 6.69 -6.60 5.91
N ARG A 36 7.53 -6.28 6.90
CA ARG A 36 7.43 -6.87 8.23
C ARG A 36 6.50 -6.11 9.15
N SER A 37 6.25 -4.84 8.84
CA SER A 37 5.40 -3.99 9.68
C SER A 37 4.92 -2.82 8.86
N LEU A 38 4.03 -2.01 9.45
CA LEU A 38 3.49 -0.84 8.76
C LEU A 38 4.51 0.28 8.57
N SER A 39 5.41 0.51 9.52
CA SER A 39 6.31 1.66 9.46
C SER A 39 7.15 1.69 8.18
N PRO A 40 7.90 0.65 7.84
CA PRO A 40 8.68 0.68 6.60
C PRO A 40 7.79 0.73 5.37
N PHE A 41 6.63 0.08 5.43
CA PHE A 41 5.68 0.10 4.33
C PHE A 41 5.15 1.52 4.10
N ASN A 42 4.71 2.18 5.17
CA ASN A 42 4.18 3.54 5.07
C ASN A 42 5.23 4.50 4.52
N ALA A 43 6.47 4.38 4.98
CA ALA A 43 7.54 5.26 4.51
C ALA A 43 7.81 5.05 3.02
N ALA A 44 7.89 3.80 2.58
CA ALA A 44 8.14 3.50 1.19
C ALA A 44 6.98 3.93 0.30
N PHE A 45 5.76 3.71 0.76
CA PHE A 45 4.57 4.10 0.01
C PHE A 45 4.50 5.62 -0.16
N LYS A 46 4.72 6.34 0.93
CA LYS A 46 4.68 7.81 0.88
C LYS A 46 5.75 8.38 -0.02
N ARG A 47 6.94 7.76 -0.03
CA ARG A 47 8.01 8.18 -0.91
C ARG A 47 7.63 8.03 -2.38
N ARG A 48 6.94 6.95 -2.71
CA ARG A 48 6.57 6.64 -4.09
C ARG A 48 5.35 7.43 -4.55
N HIS A 49 4.35 7.56 -3.68
CA HIS A 49 3.04 8.11 -4.06
C HIS A 49 2.72 9.47 -3.46
N ALA A 50 3.59 9.99 -2.59
CA ALA A 50 3.39 11.27 -1.89
C ALA A 50 2.16 11.26 -0.99
N GLN A 51 1.65 10.09 -0.65
CA GLN A 51 0.50 9.90 0.23
C GLN A 51 0.72 8.66 1.09
N THR A 52 0.09 8.63 2.27
CA THR A 52 0.09 7.39 3.05
C THR A 52 -0.82 6.37 2.36
N PRO A 53 -0.64 5.08 2.64
CA PRO A 53 -1.53 4.07 2.07
C PRO A 53 -3.01 4.30 2.40
N THR A 54 -3.31 4.76 3.63
CA THR A 54 -4.68 5.04 4.02
C THR A 54 -5.27 6.20 3.22
N GLU A 55 -4.48 7.26 3.03
CA GLU A 55 -4.93 8.39 2.22
C GLU A 55 -5.17 7.96 0.77
N PHE A 56 -4.27 7.16 0.23
CA PHE A 56 -4.40 6.67 -1.14
C PHE A 56 -5.68 5.84 -1.30
N ARG A 57 -5.91 4.89 -0.37
CA ARG A 57 -7.11 4.06 -0.43
C ARG A 57 -8.38 4.91 -0.36
N ARG A 58 -8.38 5.91 0.53
CA ARG A 58 -9.54 6.77 0.69
C ARG A 58 -9.89 7.51 -0.59
N GLU A 59 -8.89 7.94 -1.35
CA GLU A 59 -9.11 8.61 -2.62
C GLU A 59 -9.60 7.64 -3.70
N GLN A 60 -9.03 6.43 -3.71
CA GLN A 60 -9.37 5.45 -4.75
C GLN A 60 -10.72 4.78 -4.52
N LEU A 61 -11.13 4.66 -3.26
CA LEU A 61 -12.36 3.98 -2.88
C LEU A 61 -13.22 4.89 -2.01
N PRO A 62 -13.75 5.98 -2.56
CA PRO A 62 -14.62 6.86 -1.76
C PRO A 62 -15.89 6.10 -1.38
N ALA A 63 -16.32 6.33 -0.15
CA ALA A 63 -17.49 5.63 0.39
C ALA A 63 -18.77 6.04 -0.35
#